data_30cc50327dde9b980ed44e74b75a70d1
#
_entry.id   30cc50327dde9b980ed44e74b75a70d1
#
_cell.length_a   1.000
_cell.length_b   1.000
_cell.length_c   1.000
_cell.angle_alpha   90.00
_cell.angle_beta   90.00
_cell.angle_gamma   90.00
#
_symmetry.space_group_name_H-M   'P 1'
#
loop_
_entity.id
_entity.type
_entity.pdbx_description
1 polymer ?
#
loop_
_entity_poly.entity_id
_entity_poly.type
_entity_poly.pdbx_seq_one_letter_code
_entity_poly.pdbx_strand_id
1 'polypeptide(L)'
;MTGGAEVYEVGDQVGLSVQFGTPDNPLDPSRVEVRVRDPEGRSAVLTYGVDEAVMRVAPGAYQVVIAAGAPGRWQYRFVGIRPHGEHNGHFDVFDLGSD
;
A
#
# COMPACT_ATOMS: atom_id res chain seq x y z
N MET A 1 12.13 2.59 15.58
CA MET A 1 12.32 2.26 14.84
C MET A 1 12.23 2.43 13.81
N THR A 2 12.39 2.40 13.24
CA THR A 2 12.42 2.54 12.39
C THR A 2 12.28 2.61 11.36
N GLY A 3 11.92 2.90 10.94
CA GLY A 3 11.68 3.23 9.69
C GLY A 3 12.42 2.71 8.59
N GLY A 4 13.16 1.86 8.70
CA GLY A 4 13.85 1.25 7.59
C GLY A 4 12.88 0.58 6.64
N ALA A 5 13.34 0.26 5.44
CA ALA A 5 12.55 -0.46 4.48
C ALA A 5 12.07 -1.77 5.08
N GLU A 6 10.82 -2.07 4.85
CA GLU A 6 10.25 -3.33 5.29
C GLU A 6 10.77 -4.47 4.43
N VAL A 7 10.98 -5.62 5.06
CA VAL A 7 11.51 -6.80 4.39
C VAL A 7 10.54 -7.95 4.62
N TYR A 8 10.17 -8.62 3.54
CA TYR A 8 9.19 -9.71 3.59
C TYR A 8 9.69 -10.92 2.83
N GLU A 9 9.06 -12.05 3.04
CA GLU A 9 9.31 -13.26 2.26
C GLU A 9 8.21 -13.47 1.23
N VAL A 10 8.55 -14.16 0.17
CA VAL A 10 7.56 -14.55 -0.82
C VAL A 10 6.43 -15.31 -0.14
N GLY A 11 5.20 -14.89 -0.40
CA GLY A 11 4.02 -15.49 0.20
C GLY A 11 3.46 -14.71 1.37
N ASP A 12 4.21 -13.73 1.89
CA ASP A 12 3.71 -12.93 2.99
C ASP A 12 2.55 -12.04 2.56
N GLN A 13 1.67 -11.74 3.51
CA GLN A 13 0.65 -10.72 3.34
C GLN A 13 1.24 -9.42 3.86
N VAL A 14 1.28 -8.41 3.00
CA VAL A 14 1.90 -7.13 3.32
C VAL A 14 0.82 -6.09 3.55
N GLY A 15 0.78 -5.52 4.74
CA GLY A 15 -0.15 -4.44 5.06
C GLY A 15 0.52 -3.09 4.85
N LEU A 16 -0.08 -2.24 4.04
CA LEU A 16 0.40 -0.89 3.79
C LEU A 16 -0.67 0.08 4.22
N SER A 17 -0.27 1.19 4.84
CA SER A 17 -1.24 2.15 5.34
C SER A 17 -0.84 3.57 5.01
N VAL A 18 -1.84 4.46 5.03
CA VAL A 18 -1.65 5.87 4.72
C VAL A 18 -2.59 6.69 5.61
N GLN A 19 -2.16 7.89 5.97
CA GLN A 19 -3.01 8.89 6.62
C GLN A 19 -3.09 10.09 5.68
N PHE A 20 -4.32 10.40 5.23
CA PHE A 20 -4.56 11.66 4.51
C PHE A 20 -4.91 12.71 5.54
N GLY A 21 -4.28 13.90 5.41
CA GLY A 21 -4.35 14.90 6.45
C GLY A 21 -3.47 14.50 7.62
N THR A 22 -3.92 14.82 8.82
CA THR A 22 -3.24 14.42 10.03
C THR A 22 -4.22 13.72 10.95
N PRO A 23 -3.76 13.00 11.99
CA PRO A 23 -4.69 12.38 12.92
C PRO A 23 -5.61 13.40 13.61
N ASP A 24 -5.12 14.63 13.86
CA ASP A 24 -5.92 15.66 14.48
C ASP A 24 -6.83 16.38 13.48
N ASN A 25 -6.49 16.33 12.22
CA ASN A 25 -7.25 17.00 11.17
C ASN A 25 -7.30 16.08 9.95
N PRO A 26 -8.01 14.96 10.05
CA PRO A 26 -8.01 13.97 8.98
C PRO A 26 -8.79 14.45 7.77
N LEU A 27 -8.38 13.98 6.61
CA LEU A 27 -9.06 14.29 5.35
C LEU A 27 -9.49 12.98 4.73
N ASP A 28 -10.76 12.91 4.31
CA ASP A 28 -11.27 11.73 3.60
C ASP A 28 -11.50 12.12 2.16
N PRO A 29 -10.58 11.75 1.25
CA PRO A 29 -10.79 12.04 -0.17
C PRO A 29 -12.05 11.35 -0.68
N SER A 30 -12.68 11.91 -1.68
CA SER A 30 -13.87 11.29 -2.26
C SER A 30 -13.52 10.02 -3.03
N ARG A 31 -12.25 9.85 -3.39
CA ARG A 31 -11.77 8.64 -4.05
C ARG A 31 -10.38 8.32 -3.53
N VAL A 32 -10.14 7.06 -3.21
CA VAL A 32 -8.83 6.59 -2.75
C VAL A 32 -8.44 5.40 -3.62
N GLU A 33 -7.26 5.49 -4.23
CA GLU A 33 -6.69 4.43 -5.04
C GLU A 33 -5.34 4.03 -4.49
N VAL A 34 -5.01 2.75 -4.63
CA VAL A 34 -3.68 2.24 -4.33
C VAL A 34 -3.12 1.68 -5.61
N ARG A 35 -2.01 2.21 -6.06
CA ARG A 35 -1.34 1.74 -7.26
C ARG A 35 -0.14 0.93 -6.84
N VAL A 36 -0.03 -0.29 -7.35
CA VAL A 36 1.01 -1.22 -6.94
C VAL A 36 1.72 -1.72 -8.19
N ARG A 37 3.04 -1.74 -8.13
CA ARG A 37 3.86 -2.26 -9.21
C ARG A 37 4.75 -3.36 -8.65
N ASP A 38 4.69 -4.54 -9.24
CA ASP A 38 5.49 -5.66 -8.79
C ASP A 38 6.89 -5.62 -9.42
N PRO A 39 7.81 -6.48 -8.95
CA PRO A 39 9.18 -6.47 -9.47
C PRO A 39 9.31 -6.81 -10.95
N GLU A 40 8.29 -7.41 -11.52
CA GLU A 40 8.28 -7.77 -12.94
C GLU A 40 7.69 -6.67 -13.81
N GLY A 41 7.30 -5.56 -13.19
CA GLY A 41 6.77 -4.41 -13.92
C GLY A 41 5.28 -4.43 -14.14
N ARG A 42 4.58 -5.43 -13.59
CA ARG A 42 3.12 -5.46 -13.70
C ARG A 42 2.52 -4.51 -12.68
N SER A 43 1.48 -3.82 -13.09
CA SER A 43 0.83 -2.81 -12.25
C SER A 43 -0.62 -3.16 -12.03
N ALA A 44 -1.14 -2.78 -10.88
CA ALA A 44 -2.53 -2.93 -10.54
C ALA A 44 -3.00 -1.68 -9.82
N VAL A 45 -4.28 -1.36 -9.96
CA VAL A 45 -4.92 -0.25 -9.25
C VAL A 45 -6.06 -0.82 -8.44
N LEU A 46 -6.01 -0.59 -7.14
CA LEU A 46 -7.05 -1.03 -6.21
C LEU A 46 -7.77 0.21 -5.71
N THR A 47 -9.09 0.15 -5.61
CA THR A 47 -9.91 1.32 -5.27
C THR A 47 -10.76 1.02 -4.04
N TYR A 48 -10.72 1.94 -3.08
CA TYR A 48 -11.58 1.85 -1.91
C TYR A 48 -13.05 1.86 -2.34
N GLY A 49 -13.82 0.96 -1.79
CA GLY A 49 -15.23 0.83 -2.14
C GLY A 49 -15.50 -0.10 -3.31
N VAL A 50 -14.47 -0.52 -4.02
CA VAL A 50 -14.57 -1.48 -5.12
C VAL A 50 -13.79 -2.74 -4.78
N ASP A 51 -12.55 -2.59 -4.31
CA ASP A 51 -11.68 -3.71 -3.96
C ASP A 51 -11.68 -3.89 -2.46
N GLU A 52 -12.02 -5.06 -1.99
CA GLU A 52 -12.13 -5.33 -0.55
C GLU A 52 -10.78 -5.27 0.15
N ALA A 53 -9.70 -5.41 -0.59
CA ALA A 53 -8.36 -5.34 0.00
C ALA A 53 -8.05 -3.94 0.54
N VAL A 54 -8.76 -2.93 0.09
CA VAL A 54 -8.56 -1.55 0.55
C VAL A 54 -9.63 -1.22 1.58
N MET A 55 -9.19 -0.85 2.79
CA MET A 55 -10.10 -0.59 3.89
C MET A 55 -9.83 0.78 4.49
N ARG A 56 -10.90 1.43 4.94
CA ARG A 56 -10.79 2.65 5.75
C ARG A 56 -10.82 2.23 7.21
N VAL A 57 -9.74 2.48 7.93
CA VAL A 57 -9.60 2.01 9.30
C VAL A 57 -9.91 3.10 10.34
N ALA A 58 -9.88 4.36 9.92
CA ALA A 58 -10.20 5.50 10.77
C ALA A 58 -10.38 6.70 9.84
N PRO A 59 -10.86 7.84 10.35
CA PRO A 59 -10.97 9.03 9.50
C PRO A 59 -9.62 9.37 8.85
N GLY A 60 -9.61 9.45 7.52
CA GLY A 60 -8.42 9.75 6.74
C GLY A 60 -7.41 8.62 6.65
N ALA A 61 -7.61 7.53 7.35
CA ALA A 61 -6.65 6.43 7.43
C ALA A 61 -7.13 5.23 6.64
N TYR A 62 -6.32 4.78 5.70
CA TYR A 62 -6.64 3.68 4.81
C TYR A 62 -5.54 2.65 4.83
N GLN A 63 -5.90 1.42 4.58
CA GLN A 63 -4.97 0.29 4.59
C GLN A 63 -5.27 -0.62 3.41
N VAL A 64 -4.23 -1.21 2.84
CA VAL A 64 -4.38 -2.24 1.82
C VAL A 64 -3.53 -3.43 2.22
N VAL A 65 -4.01 -4.64 1.89
CA VAL A 65 -3.26 -5.88 2.10
C VAL A 65 -2.93 -6.45 0.73
N ILE A 66 -1.65 -6.74 0.54
CA ILE A 66 -1.13 -7.21 -0.73
C ILE A 66 -0.42 -8.53 -0.52
N ALA A 67 -0.70 -9.50 -1.37
CA ALA A 67 0.02 -10.78 -1.34
C ALA A 67 1.33 -10.61 -2.11
N ALA A 68 2.46 -10.80 -1.41
CA ALA A 68 3.79 -10.61 -2.00
C ALA A 68 4.21 -11.88 -2.71
N GLY A 69 3.74 -12.06 -3.94
CA GLY A 69 3.91 -13.30 -4.68
C GLY A 69 5.20 -13.40 -5.49
N ALA A 70 6.04 -12.39 -5.49
CA ALA A 70 7.28 -12.41 -6.27
C ALA A 70 8.39 -11.73 -5.49
N PRO A 71 9.63 -12.23 -5.60
CA PRO A 71 10.76 -11.57 -4.94
C PRO A 71 11.19 -10.34 -5.72
N GLY A 72 11.77 -9.38 -5.01
CA GLY A 72 12.24 -8.15 -5.59
C GLY A 72 11.60 -6.94 -4.94
N ARG A 73 11.80 -5.79 -5.56
CA ARG A 73 11.26 -4.54 -5.02
C ARG A 73 9.88 -4.27 -5.58
N TRP A 74 8.93 -4.05 -4.67
CA TRP A 74 7.57 -3.63 -4.96
C TRP A 74 7.45 -2.15 -4.69
N GLN A 75 6.74 -1.44 -5.55
CA GLN A 75 6.49 -0.02 -5.37
C GLN A 75 4.99 0.22 -5.25
N TYR A 76 4.62 1.22 -4.45
CA TYR A 76 3.20 1.52 -4.28
C TYR A 76 3.00 3.02 -4.13
N ARG A 77 1.78 3.45 -4.43
CA ARG A 77 1.37 4.83 -4.30
C ARG A 77 -0.09 4.87 -3.88
N PHE A 78 -0.34 5.52 -2.76
CA PHE A 78 -1.71 5.86 -2.37
C PHE A 78 -2.05 7.21 -3.00
N VAL A 79 -3.20 7.29 -3.67
CA VAL A 79 -3.64 8.51 -4.33
C VAL A 79 -5.03 8.85 -3.82
N GLY A 80 -5.16 10.03 -3.24
CA GLY A 80 -6.45 10.57 -2.85
C GLY A 80 -6.88 11.64 -3.84
N ILE A 81 -8.17 11.69 -4.13
CA ILE A 81 -8.74 12.66 -5.05
C ILE A 81 -9.86 13.38 -4.32
N ARG A 82 -9.79 14.70 -4.28
CA ARG A 82 -10.76 15.61 -3.65
C ARG A 82 -10.86 15.38 -2.14
N PRO A 83 -9.87 15.83 -1.39
CA PRO A 83 -8.70 16.57 -1.85
C PRO A 83 -7.60 15.66 -2.36
N HIS A 84 -6.73 16.22 -3.18
CA HIS A 84 -5.61 15.47 -3.74
C HIS A 84 -4.55 15.19 -2.66
N GLY A 85 -4.03 13.99 -2.67
CA GLY A 85 -2.90 13.61 -1.83
C GLY A 85 -2.24 12.37 -2.40
N GLU A 86 -0.93 12.26 -2.22
CA GLU A 86 -0.18 11.11 -2.69
C GLU A 86 0.85 10.71 -1.65
N HIS A 87 1.00 9.40 -1.47
CA HIS A 87 2.01 8.83 -0.59
C HIS A 87 2.64 7.65 -1.30
N ASN A 88 3.95 7.74 -1.52
CA ASN A 88 4.70 6.72 -2.23
C ASN A 88 5.54 5.90 -1.27
N GLY A 89 5.80 4.66 -1.64
CA GLY A 89 6.69 3.83 -0.87
C GLY A 89 7.12 2.61 -1.63
N HIS A 90 7.89 1.80 -0.96
CA HIS A 90 8.33 0.53 -1.53
C HIS A 90 8.58 -0.47 -0.40
N PHE A 91 8.63 -1.73 -0.77
CA PHE A 91 9.08 -2.78 0.15
C PHE A 91 9.83 -3.83 -0.66
N ASP A 92 10.65 -4.60 0.02
CA ASP A 92 11.47 -5.61 -0.63
C ASP A 92 11.03 -6.99 -0.18
N VAL A 93 11.00 -7.92 -1.12
CA VAL A 93 10.57 -9.30 -0.89
C VAL A 93 11.71 -10.22 -1.27
N PHE A 94 12.04 -11.14 -0.39
CA PHE A 94 13.12 -12.11 -0.61
C PHE A 94 12.55 -13.50 -0.69
N ASP A 95 13.19 -14.33 -1.50
CA ASP A 95 12.86 -15.73 -1.60
C ASP A 95 13.85 -16.49 -0.73
N LEU A 96 13.48 -16.69 0.52
CA LEU A 96 14.34 -17.35 1.49
C LEU A 96 14.03 -18.82 1.65
N GLY A 97 12.96 -19.31 1.04
CA GLY A 97 12.48 -20.66 1.30
C GLY A 97 12.93 -21.71 0.34
N SER A 98 13.76 -21.36 -0.59
CA SER A 98 14.05 -22.35 -1.60
C SER A 98 15.17 -23.23 -1.19
N ASP A 99 15.45 -23.58 -0.53
CA ASP A 99 16.24 -24.57 -0.39
C ASP A 99 16.49 -25.24 -0.01
#